data_d21fc817d68c3a8353035cc7661ceec6
#
_entry.id   d21fc817d68c3a8353035cc7661ceec6
#
_cell.length_a   1.000
_cell.length_b   1.000
_cell.length_c   1.000
_cell.angle_alpha   90.00
_cell.angle_beta   90.00
_cell.angle_gamma   90.00
#
_symmetry.space_group_name_H-M   'P 1'
#
loop_
_entity.id
_entity.type
_entity.pdbx_description
1 polymer ?
#
loop_
_entity_poly.entity_id
_entity_poly.type
_entity_poly.pdbx_seq_one_letter_code
_entity_poly.pdbx_strand_id
1 'polypeptide(L)'
;MIQFIVHDEDDSVGVVTVEGLKANNTITGWIMDQDVLIDIKINQDIPIGHKLAIKDLNEDDTVIKYGVDIGRTIAKIAVGDHLHVHNVKTKRW
;
A
#
# COMPACT_ATOMS: atom_id res chain seq x y z
N MET A 1 -1.45 5.14 -17.38
CA MET A 1 -0.26 5.49 -16.56
C MET A 1 -0.24 4.66 -15.30
N ILE A 2 0.88 4.05 -14.98
CA ILE A 2 1.07 3.32 -13.72
C ILE A 2 1.40 4.32 -12.63
N GLN A 3 0.65 4.30 -11.53
CA GLN A 3 0.76 5.27 -10.45
C GLN A 3 1.25 4.64 -9.14
N PHE A 4 1.22 3.32 -9.05
CA PHE A 4 1.85 2.56 -7.96
C PHE A 4 2.29 1.20 -8.45
N ILE A 5 3.21 0.59 -7.72
CA ILE A 5 3.78 -0.72 -8.04
C ILE A 5 3.59 -1.66 -6.85
N VAL A 6 3.11 -2.87 -7.13
CA VAL A 6 3.07 -4.00 -6.19
C VAL A 6 4.05 -5.03 -6.71
N HIS A 7 5.01 -5.44 -5.89
CA HIS A 7 6.06 -6.34 -6.33
C HIS A 7 5.55 -7.78 -6.45
N ASP A 8 4.80 -8.24 -5.45
CA ASP A 8 4.35 -9.63 -5.32
C ASP A 8 2.85 -9.64 -5.01
N GLU A 9 2.10 -10.60 -5.55
CA GLU A 9 0.66 -10.71 -5.32
C GLU A 9 0.28 -10.88 -3.84
N ASP A 10 1.18 -11.43 -3.03
CA ASP A 10 0.96 -11.63 -1.59
C ASP A 10 1.33 -10.40 -0.76
N ASP A 11 1.85 -9.35 -1.39
CA ASP A 11 2.16 -8.11 -0.68
C ASP A 11 0.87 -7.45 -0.16
N SER A 12 0.98 -6.83 1.00
CA SER A 12 -0.11 -6.06 1.61
C SER A 12 -0.20 -4.64 1.06
N VAL A 13 0.88 -4.16 0.44
CA VAL A 13 1.04 -2.76 0.05
C VAL A 13 1.65 -2.62 -1.33
N GLY A 14 1.33 -1.49 -1.97
CA GLY A 14 2.03 -0.99 -3.13
C GLY A 14 2.78 0.29 -2.78
N VAL A 15 3.73 0.67 -3.63
CA VAL A 15 4.51 1.91 -3.48
C VAL A 15 4.10 2.89 -4.57
N VAL A 16 3.74 4.10 -4.15
CA VAL A 16 3.35 5.17 -5.07
C VAL A 16 4.58 5.69 -5.81
N THR A 17 4.47 5.77 -7.13
CA THR A 17 5.59 6.14 -8.02
C THR A 17 5.43 7.50 -8.69
N VAL A 18 4.34 8.20 -8.43
CA VAL A 18 4.04 9.52 -9.01
C VAL A 18 3.63 10.50 -7.92
N GLU A 19 3.78 11.78 -8.19
CA GLU A 19 3.35 12.83 -7.27
C GLU A 19 1.89 13.23 -7.52
N GLY A 20 1.29 13.91 -6.55
CA GLY A 20 0.01 14.59 -6.73
C GLY A 20 -1.22 13.70 -6.62
N LEU A 21 -1.11 12.51 -6.07
CA LEU A 21 -2.28 11.63 -5.87
C LEU A 21 -3.18 12.17 -4.77
N LYS A 22 -4.44 12.41 -5.11
CA LYS A 22 -5.44 13.01 -4.22
C LYS A 22 -6.50 12.00 -3.80
N ALA A 23 -6.98 12.17 -2.57
CA ALA A 23 -8.06 11.36 -2.01
C ALA A 23 -9.25 11.27 -2.96
N ASN A 24 -9.91 10.13 -2.96
CA ASN A 24 -11.10 9.80 -3.75
C ASN A 24 -10.87 9.59 -5.24
N ASN A 25 -9.64 9.74 -5.73
CA ASN A 25 -9.31 9.38 -7.11
C ASN A 25 -9.05 7.87 -7.21
N THR A 26 -9.42 7.30 -8.36
CA THR A 26 -9.06 5.93 -8.70
C THR A 26 -7.74 5.95 -9.44
N ILE A 27 -6.77 5.18 -8.96
CA ILE A 27 -5.43 5.11 -9.54
C ILE A 27 -5.12 3.70 -10.01
N THR A 28 -4.21 3.59 -10.96
CA THR A 28 -3.83 2.32 -11.58
C THR A 28 -2.45 1.87 -11.09
N GLY A 29 -2.36 0.62 -10.69
CA GLY A 29 -1.11 0.00 -10.27
C GLY A 29 -0.79 -1.24 -11.05
N TRP A 30 0.48 -1.66 -10.96
CA TRP A 30 1.02 -2.82 -11.65
C TRP A 30 1.51 -3.84 -10.62
N ILE A 31 0.92 -5.04 -10.64
CA ILE A 31 1.40 -6.18 -9.86
C ILE A 31 2.46 -6.88 -10.72
N MET A 32 3.72 -6.71 -10.34
CA MET A 32 4.86 -7.02 -11.21
C MET A 32 5.04 -8.50 -11.48
N ASP A 33 4.90 -9.34 -10.46
CA ASP A 33 5.12 -10.78 -10.62
C ASP A 33 4.08 -11.46 -11.51
N GLN A 34 2.88 -10.91 -11.58
CA GLN A 34 1.79 -11.43 -12.40
C GLN A 34 1.59 -10.65 -13.70
N ASP A 35 2.25 -9.51 -13.85
CA ASP A 35 2.06 -8.59 -14.98
C ASP A 35 0.58 -8.22 -15.18
N VAL A 36 -0.08 -7.83 -14.09
CA VAL A 36 -1.50 -7.47 -14.06
C VAL A 36 -1.66 -6.05 -13.58
N LEU A 37 -2.57 -5.30 -14.20
CA LEU A 37 -2.96 -3.96 -13.75
C LEU A 37 -4.18 -4.06 -12.83
N ILE A 38 -4.18 -3.25 -11.78
CA ILE A 38 -5.31 -3.11 -10.85
C ILE A 38 -5.63 -1.64 -10.64
N ASP A 39 -6.90 -1.35 -10.39
CA ASP A 39 -7.36 -0.01 -10.04
C ASP A 39 -7.80 0.02 -8.59
N ILE A 40 -7.38 1.05 -7.85
CA ILE A 40 -7.76 1.25 -6.45
C ILE A 40 -8.18 2.70 -6.26
N LYS A 41 -9.31 2.90 -5.59
CA LYS A 41 -9.71 4.22 -5.12
C LYS A 41 -8.97 4.51 -3.82
N ILE A 42 -8.19 5.59 -3.80
CA ILE A 42 -7.44 5.98 -2.60
C ILE A 42 -8.30 6.83 -1.67
N ASN A 43 -8.09 6.65 -0.37
CA ASN A 43 -8.90 7.29 0.67
C ASN A 43 -8.28 8.57 1.22
N GLN A 44 -6.98 8.74 1.03
CA GLN A 44 -6.23 9.94 1.43
C GLN A 44 -5.27 10.33 0.31
N ASP A 45 -4.75 11.56 0.38
CA ASP A 45 -3.61 11.97 -0.45
C ASP A 45 -2.41 11.09 -0.10
N ILE A 46 -1.69 10.60 -1.11
CA ILE A 46 -0.52 9.74 -0.88
C ILE A 46 0.68 10.32 -1.62
N PRO A 47 1.71 10.78 -0.87
CA PRO A 47 2.93 11.29 -1.49
C PRO A 47 3.71 10.20 -2.22
N ILE A 48 4.49 10.62 -3.23
CA ILE A 48 5.42 9.72 -3.91
C ILE A 48 6.35 9.02 -2.92
N GLY A 49 6.60 7.73 -3.13
CA GLY A 49 7.45 6.91 -2.25
C GLY A 49 6.74 6.35 -1.02
N HIS A 50 5.57 6.84 -0.70
CA HIS A 50 4.76 6.27 0.38
C HIS A 50 3.98 5.07 -0.12
N LYS A 51 3.39 4.32 0.81
CA LYS A 51 2.69 3.07 0.54
C LYS A 51 1.19 3.25 0.59
N LEU A 52 0.50 2.45 -0.21
CA LEU A 52 -0.95 2.32 -0.08
C LEU A 52 -1.30 0.85 0.19
N ALA A 53 -2.37 0.63 0.94
CA ALA A 53 -2.88 -0.70 1.19
C ALA A 53 -3.57 -1.26 -0.04
N ILE A 54 -3.21 -2.48 -0.42
CA ILE A 54 -3.89 -3.23 -1.48
C ILE A 54 -4.78 -4.33 -0.92
N LYS A 55 -4.78 -4.50 0.38
CA LYS A 55 -5.62 -5.43 1.15
C LYS A 55 -6.16 -4.73 2.39
N ASP A 56 -7.30 -5.19 2.88
CA ASP A 56 -7.76 -4.78 4.21
C ASP A 56 -6.90 -5.45 5.27
N LEU A 57 -6.48 -4.69 6.27
CA LEU A 57 -5.65 -5.19 7.36
C LEU A 57 -6.33 -4.86 8.69
N ASN A 58 -6.29 -5.81 9.62
CA ASN A 58 -6.72 -5.59 11.00
C ASN A 58 -5.57 -5.01 11.83
N GLU A 59 -5.89 -4.52 13.03
CA GLU A 59 -4.87 -4.11 13.99
C GLU A 59 -3.95 -5.29 14.30
N ASP A 60 -2.65 -5.04 14.40
CA ASP A 60 -1.59 -6.03 14.63
C ASP A 60 -1.34 -7.01 13.48
N ASP A 61 -1.93 -6.80 12.32
CA ASP A 61 -1.60 -7.60 11.15
C ASP A 61 -0.18 -7.31 10.66
N THR A 62 0.48 -8.34 10.15
CA THR A 62 1.78 -8.20 9.50
C THR A 62 1.63 -7.50 8.16
N VAL A 63 2.48 -6.51 7.93
CA VAL A 63 2.56 -5.81 6.64
C VAL A 63 3.68 -6.44 5.81
N ILE A 64 3.32 -6.90 4.61
CA ILE A 64 4.26 -7.57 3.69
C ILE A 64 4.54 -6.65 2.50
N LYS A 65 5.83 -6.44 2.22
CA LYS A 65 6.33 -5.69 1.07
C LYS A 65 7.51 -6.43 0.47
N TYR A 66 7.47 -6.70 -0.83
CA TYR A 66 8.47 -7.52 -1.52
C TYR A 66 8.63 -8.90 -0.88
N GLY A 67 7.54 -9.48 -0.39
CA GLY A 67 7.57 -10.75 0.32
C GLY A 67 8.23 -10.69 1.71
N VAL A 68 8.55 -9.51 2.21
CA VAL A 68 9.25 -9.30 3.48
C VAL A 68 8.32 -8.65 4.50
N ASP A 69 8.38 -9.15 5.73
CA ASP A 69 7.69 -8.55 6.88
C ASP A 69 8.37 -7.23 7.24
N ILE A 70 7.67 -6.11 7.03
CA ILE A 70 8.19 -4.77 7.32
C ILE A 70 7.62 -4.19 8.61
N GLY A 71 6.71 -4.88 9.27
CA GLY A 71 6.14 -4.39 10.51
C GLY A 71 4.73 -4.87 10.74
N ARG A 72 4.06 -4.22 11.69
CA ARG A 72 2.66 -4.48 12.03
C ARG A 72 1.83 -3.22 11.98
N THR A 73 0.55 -3.38 11.71
CA THR A 73 -0.40 -2.27 11.79
C THR A 73 -0.72 -1.94 13.23
N ILE A 74 -0.98 -0.66 13.51
CA ILE A 74 -1.40 -0.21 14.84
C ILE A 74 -2.88 0.19 14.88
N ALA A 75 -3.58 0.03 13.76
CA ALA A 75 -5.00 0.30 13.62
C ALA A 75 -5.53 -0.49 12.43
N LYS A 76 -6.84 -0.55 12.27
CA LYS A 76 -7.45 -1.09 11.06
C LYS A 76 -7.07 -0.25 9.85
N ILE A 77 -6.78 -0.93 8.73
CA ILE A 77 -6.43 -0.32 7.46
C ILE A 77 -7.32 -0.90 6.38
N ALA A 78 -7.91 -0.04 5.57
CA ALA A 78 -8.73 -0.43 4.42
C ALA A 78 -7.92 -0.34 3.13
N VAL A 79 -8.32 -1.13 2.12
CA VAL A 79 -7.78 -0.99 0.75
C VAL A 79 -7.85 0.48 0.33
N GLY A 80 -6.75 1.01 -0.20
CA GLY A 80 -6.67 2.42 -0.61
C GLY A 80 -6.18 3.37 0.46
N ASP A 81 -5.99 2.90 1.70
CA ASP A 81 -5.46 3.74 2.76
C ASP A 81 -3.96 3.96 2.60
N HIS A 82 -3.52 5.15 2.99
CA HIS A 82 -2.12 5.53 3.07
C HIS A 82 -1.45 4.80 4.25
N LEU A 83 -0.35 4.09 3.98
CA LEU A 83 0.48 3.49 5.02
C LEU A 83 1.82 4.17 5.10
N HIS A 84 2.19 4.55 6.31
CA HIS A 84 3.50 5.10 6.60
C HIS A 84 3.80 4.92 8.09
N VAL A 85 4.77 5.64 8.62
CA VAL A 85 5.16 5.52 10.04
C VAL A 85 4.03 5.81 11.03
N HIS A 86 2.96 6.49 10.59
CA HIS A 86 1.84 6.81 11.47
C HIS A 86 0.95 5.60 11.81
N ASN A 87 0.90 4.57 10.94
CA ASN A 87 0.02 3.42 11.15
C ASN A 87 0.72 2.06 10.99
N VAL A 88 2.02 2.05 10.74
CA VAL A 88 2.82 0.82 10.67
C VAL A 88 4.05 0.98 11.55
N LYS A 89 4.28 0.01 12.45
CA LYS A 89 5.42 0.00 13.36
C LYS A 89 6.27 -1.24 13.15
N THR A 90 7.57 -1.11 13.38
CA THR A 90 8.47 -2.27 13.38
C THR A 90 8.12 -3.23 14.52
N LYS A 91 8.30 -4.53 14.28
CA LYS A 91 8.07 -5.55 15.32
C LYS A 91 9.22 -5.64 16.33
N ARG A 92 10.26 -4.88 16.15
CA ARG A 92 11.42 -4.90 17.05
C ARG A 92 11.21 -4.12 18.34
N TRP A 93 10.26 -3.25 18.37
CA TRP A 93 9.97 -2.41 19.54
C TRP A 93 8.50 -2.49 19.91
#